data_06f3d2a46950f3f5b5ffd23cb23ae50e
#
_entry.id   06f3d2a46950f3f5b5ffd23cb23ae50e
#
_cell.length_a   1.000
_cell.length_b   1.000
_cell.length_c   1.000
_cell.angle_alpha   90.00
_cell.angle_beta   90.00
_cell.angle_gamma   90.00
#
_symmetry.space_group_name_H-M   'P 1'
#
loop_
_entity.id
_entity.type
_entity.pdbx_description
1 polymer ?
#
loop_
_entity_poly.entity_id
_entity_poly.type
_entity_poly.pdbx_seq_one_letter_code
_entity_poly.pdbx_strand_id
1 'polypeptide(L)'
;MPIRCGIVGLPNVGKSTLFNALTRAQIAAENYPFCTIDPNVGVVPVPDPRLERLAAIAQPDKILPTTVEFVDIAGLVAGASQGEGLGNQFLAHIREVDAIAHVVRCFESTDVIHVAGRVDPLSDVEVIDTELALADLATLEKGLDRAVKAAKGGDKDALRRRALFERVKVQLDAVRPVRAMTLTPEERRDLRELQLLTAKPVMYVANVAEHGFKDNPLLDALERRAVADGSFVVAVCAAIEAEIAQLEEGERSEFLAELGFEEPGLNRVIRAAYRLLGLETFFTVGPKEVRAWTVRVGATAPQAAGVIHTDFERGFIRAEVIAYADFLAGKGESGARDAGKLRLEGKEYVVQEGDVMHFRFNV
;
A
#
# COMPACT_ATOMS: atom_id res chain seq x y z
N MET A 1 5.41 12.11 7.10
CA MET A 1 4.31 12.27 6.13
C MET A 1 3.50 10.99 6.15
N PRO A 2 2.18 11.05 6.08
CA PRO A 2 1.35 9.85 5.97
C PRO A 2 1.74 9.08 4.70
N ILE A 3 1.64 7.76 4.76
CA ILE A 3 1.97 6.86 3.65
C ILE A 3 0.67 6.56 2.93
N ARG A 4 0.63 6.82 1.62
CA ARG A 4 -0.59 6.87 0.82
C ARG A 4 -0.60 5.84 -0.30
N CYS A 5 -1.74 5.16 -0.48
CA CYS A 5 -2.03 4.31 -1.63
C CYS A 5 -3.08 5.00 -2.51
N GLY A 6 -2.72 5.32 -3.75
CA GLY A 6 -3.64 5.92 -4.72
C GLY A 6 -4.50 4.86 -5.40
N ILE A 7 -5.82 5.04 -5.40
CA ILE A 7 -6.74 4.17 -6.15
C ILE A 7 -6.93 4.77 -7.53
N VAL A 8 -6.55 4.04 -8.57
CA VAL A 8 -6.69 4.44 -9.97
C VAL A 8 -7.52 3.42 -10.75
N GLY A 9 -8.04 3.81 -11.89
CA GLY A 9 -8.78 2.92 -12.80
C GLY A 9 -9.53 3.74 -13.84
N LEU A 10 -9.90 3.08 -14.93
CA LEU A 10 -10.74 3.68 -15.97
C LEU A 10 -12.15 3.97 -15.45
N PRO A 11 -12.94 4.79 -16.12
CA PRO A 11 -14.34 4.98 -15.77
C PRO A 11 -15.13 3.65 -15.79
N ASN A 12 -16.11 3.52 -14.89
CA ASN A 12 -17.03 2.37 -14.81
C ASN A 12 -16.38 1.00 -14.48
N VAL A 13 -15.19 0.99 -13.90
CA VAL A 13 -14.54 -0.25 -13.42
C VAL A 13 -14.91 -0.61 -11.96
N GLY A 14 -15.69 0.22 -11.28
CA GLY A 14 -16.07 0.03 -9.88
C GLY A 14 -15.18 0.78 -8.86
N LYS A 15 -14.30 1.69 -9.34
CA LYS A 15 -13.37 2.45 -8.49
C LYS A 15 -14.07 3.21 -7.36
N SER A 16 -15.07 4.03 -7.68
CA SER A 16 -15.79 4.84 -6.69
C SER A 16 -16.62 3.97 -5.73
N THR A 17 -17.18 2.86 -6.21
CA THR A 17 -17.88 1.89 -5.35
C THR A 17 -16.93 1.31 -4.31
N LEU A 18 -15.73 0.89 -4.73
CA LEU A 18 -14.71 0.34 -3.87
C LEU A 18 -14.21 1.39 -2.86
N PHE A 19 -13.92 2.62 -3.31
CA PHE A 19 -13.48 3.71 -2.45
C PHE A 19 -14.54 4.08 -1.40
N ASN A 20 -15.80 4.19 -1.81
CA ASN A 20 -16.90 4.47 -0.90
C ASN A 20 -17.11 3.35 0.13
N ALA A 21 -16.94 2.09 -0.25
CA ALA A 21 -17.01 0.96 0.67
C ALA A 21 -15.83 0.98 1.67
N LEU A 22 -14.61 1.30 1.23
CA LEU A 22 -13.44 1.50 2.08
C LEU A 22 -13.65 2.65 3.09
N THR A 23 -14.21 3.78 2.63
CA THR A 23 -14.40 4.98 3.46
C THR A 23 -15.61 4.88 4.41
N ARG A 24 -16.61 4.05 4.11
CA ARG A 24 -17.70 3.77 5.06
C ARG A 24 -17.20 3.01 6.29
N ALA A 25 -16.22 2.15 6.15
CA ALA A 25 -15.51 1.53 7.27
C ALA A 25 -14.80 2.58 8.17
N GLN A 26 -14.64 3.82 7.67
CA GLN A 26 -14.04 4.95 8.38
C GLN A 26 -14.92 5.55 9.50
N ILE A 27 -16.25 5.42 9.43
CA ILE A 27 -17.18 6.03 10.41
C ILE A 27 -16.88 5.54 11.85
N ALA A 28 -16.27 4.36 11.99
CA ALA A 28 -15.75 3.87 13.26
C ALA A 28 -14.39 4.50 13.67
N ALA A 29 -13.72 5.22 12.76
CA ALA A 29 -12.38 5.79 12.95
C ALA A 29 -12.39 7.26 13.44
N GLU A 30 -13.54 7.88 13.72
CA GLU A 30 -13.69 9.27 14.23
C GLU A 30 -12.93 9.55 15.54
N ASN A 31 -12.38 8.51 16.16
CA ASN A 31 -11.59 8.62 17.39
C ASN A 31 -10.08 8.82 17.17
N TYR A 32 -9.62 8.96 15.89
CA TYR A 32 -8.19 9.20 15.62
C TYR A 32 -7.88 10.69 15.55
N PRO A 33 -7.13 11.25 16.53
CA PRO A 33 -6.65 12.63 16.43
C PRO A 33 -5.71 12.76 15.25
N PHE A 34 -5.87 13.82 14.45
CA PHE A 34 -5.04 14.21 13.28
C PHE A 34 -5.51 13.77 11.88
N CYS A 35 -6.74 13.27 11.69
CA CYS A 35 -7.28 13.08 10.34
C CYS A 35 -7.77 14.41 9.77
N THR A 36 -7.09 14.91 8.74
CA THR A 36 -7.62 16.01 7.90
C THR A 36 -8.75 15.44 7.03
N ILE A 37 -9.94 16.03 7.06
CA ILE A 37 -11.06 15.61 6.22
C ILE A 37 -10.82 16.19 4.81
N ASP A 38 -10.20 15.39 3.94
CA ASP A 38 -10.13 15.63 2.51
C ASP A 38 -11.14 14.67 1.86
N PRO A 39 -12.08 15.15 1.03
CA PRO A 39 -13.12 14.30 0.44
C PRO A 39 -12.60 13.16 -0.43
N ASN A 40 -11.35 13.25 -0.87
CA ASN A 40 -10.71 12.22 -1.70
C ASN A 40 -9.72 11.34 -0.92
N VAL A 41 -9.60 11.50 0.40
CA VAL A 41 -8.68 10.73 1.24
C VAL A 41 -9.46 9.91 2.26
N GLY A 42 -9.30 8.60 2.22
CA GLY A 42 -9.86 7.65 3.18
C GLY A 42 -8.78 7.14 4.13
N VAL A 43 -8.91 7.39 5.43
CA VAL A 43 -8.06 6.78 6.47
C VAL A 43 -8.76 5.53 6.97
N VAL A 44 -8.13 4.37 6.75
CA VAL A 44 -8.77 3.06 6.99
C VAL A 44 -7.93 2.27 7.99
N PRO A 45 -8.54 1.70 9.05
CA PRO A 45 -7.83 0.83 9.96
C PRO A 45 -7.35 -0.44 9.25
N VAL A 46 -6.13 -0.87 9.58
CA VAL A 46 -5.58 -2.14 9.07
C VAL A 46 -6.12 -3.28 9.91
N PRO A 47 -6.88 -4.22 9.33
CA PRO A 47 -7.39 -5.37 10.05
C PRO A 47 -6.26 -6.28 10.51
N ASP A 48 -6.09 -6.43 11.81
CA ASP A 48 -5.05 -7.26 12.42
C ASP A 48 -5.61 -8.06 13.62
N PRO A 49 -5.88 -9.37 13.43
CA PRO A 49 -6.43 -10.20 14.51
C PRO A 49 -5.47 -10.40 15.69
N ARG A 50 -4.19 -10.04 15.54
CA ARG A 50 -3.21 -10.10 16.63
C ARG A 50 -3.52 -9.09 17.73
N LEU A 51 -4.06 -7.92 17.34
CA LEU A 51 -4.38 -6.84 18.26
C LEU A 51 -5.44 -7.27 19.28
N GLU A 52 -6.49 -7.95 18.83
CA GLU A 52 -7.54 -8.48 19.72
C GLU A 52 -7.01 -9.54 20.68
N ARG A 53 -6.14 -10.44 20.21
CA ARG A 53 -5.52 -11.47 21.05
C ARG A 53 -4.59 -10.89 22.11
N LEU A 54 -3.86 -9.83 21.80
CA LEU A 54 -3.04 -9.09 22.76
C LEU A 54 -3.93 -8.38 23.79
N ALA A 55 -5.03 -7.78 23.34
CA ALA A 55 -6.00 -7.11 24.20
C ALA A 55 -6.70 -8.08 25.14
N ALA A 56 -7.01 -9.30 24.69
CA ALA A 56 -7.60 -10.33 25.55
C ALA A 56 -6.70 -10.70 26.74
N ILE A 57 -5.37 -10.61 26.59
CA ILE A 57 -4.39 -10.86 27.65
C ILE A 57 -4.24 -9.64 28.57
N ALA A 58 -4.10 -8.45 27.97
CA ALA A 58 -3.76 -7.22 28.70
C ALA A 58 -4.98 -6.53 29.33
N GLN A 59 -6.20 -6.80 28.81
CA GLN A 59 -7.46 -6.18 29.20
C GLN A 59 -7.36 -4.64 29.29
N PRO A 60 -6.98 -3.97 28.19
CA PRO A 60 -6.74 -2.53 28.18
C PRO A 60 -8.03 -1.72 28.16
N ASP A 61 -7.94 -0.44 28.55
CA ASP A 61 -9.05 0.50 28.41
C ASP A 61 -9.36 0.82 26.93
N LYS A 62 -8.34 0.74 26.03
CA LYS A 62 -8.46 1.08 24.61
C LYS A 62 -7.65 0.14 23.73
N ILE A 63 -8.21 -0.16 22.54
CA ILE A 63 -7.56 -0.91 21.48
C ILE A 63 -7.44 0.00 20.26
N LEU A 64 -6.21 0.22 19.79
CA LEU A 64 -5.93 1.16 18.70
C LEU A 64 -5.20 0.45 17.54
N PRO A 65 -5.91 0.16 16.44
CA PRO A 65 -5.27 -0.39 15.23
C PRO A 65 -4.38 0.66 14.57
N THR A 66 -3.49 0.21 13.68
CA THR A 66 -2.80 1.12 12.76
C THR A 66 -3.69 1.43 11.56
N THR A 67 -3.33 2.46 10.79
CA THR A 67 -4.13 2.93 9.65
C THR A 67 -3.29 3.05 8.39
N VAL A 68 -3.96 3.00 7.23
CA VAL A 68 -3.40 3.31 5.92
C VAL A 68 -4.30 4.34 5.22
N GLU A 69 -3.70 5.27 4.47
CA GLU A 69 -4.45 6.25 3.70
C GLU A 69 -4.65 5.78 2.27
N PHE A 70 -5.91 5.78 1.82
CA PHE A 70 -6.27 5.62 0.42
C PHE A 70 -6.68 6.97 -0.16
N VAL A 71 -6.22 7.25 -1.39
CA VAL A 71 -6.55 8.47 -2.12
C VAL A 71 -7.33 8.10 -3.37
N ASP A 72 -8.56 8.59 -3.52
CA ASP A 72 -9.33 8.42 -4.75
C ASP A 72 -8.76 9.36 -5.83
N ILE A 73 -8.07 8.79 -6.79
CA ILE A 73 -7.52 9.55 -7.92
C ILE A 73 -8.54 9.49 -9.05
N ALA A 74 -9.02 10.67 -9.49
CA ALA A 74 -10.01 10.77 -10.56
C ALA A 74 -9.57 9.96 -11.80
N GLY A 75 -10.53 9.26 -12.40
CA GLY A 75 -10.25 8.31 -13.50
C GLY A 75 -9.57 8.98 -14.69
N LEU A 76 -8.65 8.24 -15.31
CA LEU A 76 -7.94 8.62 -16.51
C LEU A 76 -8.81 8.36 -17.74
N VAL A 77 -8.75 9.26 -18.72
CA VAL A 77 -9.23 9.04 -20.09
C VAL A 77 -7.99 9.01 -20.99
N ALA A 78 -7.96 8.13 -22.00
CA ALA A 78 -6.86 8.05 -22.95
C ALA A 78 -6.49 9.42 -23.54
N GLY A 79 -5.18 9.72 -23.67
CA GLY A 79 -4.68 11.02 -24.15
C GLY A 79 -4.45 12.07 -23.05
N ALA A 80 -4.51 11.68 -21.80
CA ALA A 80 -4.35 12.58 -20.65
C ALA A 80 -2.96 13.22 -20.56
N SER A 81 -1.92 12.55 -21.02
CA SER A 81 -0.54 13.07 -21.00
C SER A 81 -0.30 14.16 -22.05
N GLN A 82 -1.17 14.24 -23.08
CA GLN A 82 -1.04 15.21 -24.17
C GLN A 82 -2.04 16.38 -24.06
N GLY A 83 -3.00 16.32 -23.12
CA GLY A 83 -4.08 17.29 -22.95
C GLY A 83 -3.81 18.33 -21.86
N GLU A 84 -4.37 19.53 -22.04
CA GLU A 84 -4.52 20.53 -20.98
C GLU A 84 -5.64 20.11 -20.02
N GLY A 85 -5.39 20.07 -18.69
CA GLY A 85 -6.44 19.95 -17.67
C GLY A 85 -6.41 18.63 -16.86
N LEU A 86 -7.45 17.80 -16.97
CA LEU A 86 -7.68 16.65 -16.07
C LEU A 86 -6.56 15.59 -16.06
N GLY A 87 -5.89 15.37 -17.19
CA GLY A 87 -4.79 14.41 -17.27
C GLY A 87 -3.55 14.83 -16.47
N ASN A 88 -3.20 16.11 -16.51
CA ASN A 88 -2.09 16.63 -15.71
C ASN A 88 -2.40 16.57 -14.21
N GLN A 89 -3.65 16.75 -13.80
CA GLN A 89 -4.08 16.60 -12.40
C GLN A 89 -3.98 15.13 -11.96
N PHE A 90 -4.41 14.18 -12.80
CA PHE A 90 -4.26 12.75 -12.55
C PHE A 90 -2.80 12.37 -12.28
N LEU A 91 -1.88 12.77 -13.18
CA LEU A 91 -0.46 12.51 -13.04
C LEU A 91 0.15 13.20 -11.80
N ALA A 92 -0.34 14.40 -11.44
CA ALA A 92 0.08 15.09 -10.23
C ALA A 92 -0.34 14.32 -8.97
N HIS A 93 -1.59 13.87 -8.89
CA HIS A 93 -2.07 13.07 -7.76
C HIS A 93 -1.31 11.73 -7.62
N ILE A 94 -0.99 11.07 -8.76
CA ILE A 94 -0.15 9.85 -8.71
C ILE A 94 1.25 10.17 -8.16
N ARG A 95 1.83 11.35 -8.42
CA ARG A 95 3.12 11.72 -7.83
C ARG A 95 3.09 11.81 -6.30
N GLU A 96 1.96 12.21 -5.73
CA GLU A 96 1.78 12.43 -4.29
C GLU A 96 1.57 11.17 -3.46
N VAL A 97 1.27 10.02 -4.10
CA VAL A 97 1.07 8.75 -3.41
C VAL A 97 2.30 7.86 -3.46
N ASP A 98 2.46 6.94 -2.50
CA ASP A 98 3.63 6.06 -2.39
C ASP A 98 3.46 4.75 -3.20
N ALA A 99 2.22 4.30 -3.40
CA ALA A 99 1.87 3.09 -4.15
C ALA A 99 0.53 3.28 -4.89
N ILE A 100 0.24 2.38 -5.82
CA ILE A 100 -0.96 2.43 -6.66
C ILE A 100 -1.76 1.14 -6.48
N ALA A 101 -3.06 1.27 -6.18
CA ALA A 101 -4.07 0.23 -6.29
C ALA A 101 -4.85 0.45 -7.59
N HIS A 102 -4.52 -0.32 -8.62
CA HIS A 102 -5.14 -0.19 -9.93
C HIS A 102 -6.38 -1.09 -10.01
N VAL A 103 -7.56 -0.49 -9.98
CA VAL A 103 -8.85 -1.18 -10.10
C VAL A 103 -9.11 -1.52 -11.56
N VAL A 104 -9.28 -2.80 -11.84
CA VAL A 104 -9.49 -3.34 -13.18
C VAL A 104 -10.77 -4.17 -13.22
N ARG A 105 -11.60 -3.94 -14.22
CA ARG A 105 -12.86 -4.66 -14.37
C ARG A 105 -12.61 -6.04 -14.97
N CYS A 106 -13.01 -7.09 -14.24
CA CYS A 106 -12.90 -8.48 -14.62
C CYS A 106 -14.27 -9.18 -14.64
N PHE A 107 -15.33 -8.47 -15.05
CA PHE A 107 -16.69 -9.02 -15.19
C PHE A 107 -17.43 -8.36 -16.35
N GLU A 108 -18.34 -9.08 -16.97
CA GLU A 108 -19.27 -8.57 -17.97
C GLU A 108 -20.58 -8.13 -17.29
N SER A 109 -21.18 -7.06 -17.79
CA SER A 109 -22.48 -6.56 -17.34
C SER A 109 -23.16 -5.83 -18.48
N THR A 110 -24.45 -6.06 -18.63
CA THR A 110 -25.33 -5.35 -19.58
C THR A 110 -25.73 -3.97 -19.06
N ASP A 111 -25.73 -3.77 -17.75
CA ASP A 111 -26.21 -2.56 -17.09
C ASP A 111 -25.13 -1.48 -16.96
N VAL A 112 -23.86 -1.91 -16.98
CA VAL A 112 -22.71 -1.01 -16.86
C VAL A 112 -21.89 -1.06 -18.15
N ILE A 113 -21.98 0.02 -18.94
CA ILE A 113 -21.24 0.13 -20.21
C ILE A 113 -19.76 0.36 -19.92
N HIS A 114 -18.90 -0.44 -20.57
CA HIS A 114 -17.46 -0.21 -20.55
C HIS A 114 -17.07 0.90 -21.51
N VAL A 115 -16.11 1.78 -21.14
CA VAL A 115 -15.70 2.94 -21.96
C VAL A 115 -15.19 2.55 -23.35
N ALA A 116 -14.57 1.36 -23.49
CA ALA A 116 -14.08 0.82 -24.77
C ALA A 116 -15.13 -0.03 -25.51
N GLY A 117 -16.36 -0.14 -25.01
CA GLY A 117 -17.44 -0.97 -25.58
C GLY A 117 -17.27 -2.48 -25.36
N ARG A 118 -16.16 -2.95 -24.81
CA ARG A 118 -15.89 -4.34 -24.41
C ARG A 118 -15.05 -4.35 -23.15
N VAL A 119 -15.17 -5.43 -22.38
CA VAL A 119 -14.34 -5.67 -21.20
C VAL A 119 -13.05 -6.35 -21.62
N ASP A 120 -11.91 -5.70 -21.41
CA ASP A 120 -10.59 -6.23 -21.70
C ASP A 120 -9.59 -5.70 -20.66
N PRO A 121 -9.37 -6.47 -19.57
CA PRO A 121 -8.51 -6.06 -18.47
C PRO A 121 -7.09 -5.69 -18.87
N LEU A 122 -6.54 -6.37 -19.90
CA LEU A 122 -5.18 -6.09 -20.36
C LEU A 122 -5.11 -4.76 -21.11
N SER A 123 -6.11 -4.47 -21.94
CA SER A 123 -6.23 -3.19 -22.63
C SER A 123 -6.41 -2.03 -21.63
N ASP A 124 -7.20 -2.24 -20.57
CA ASP A 124 -7.41 -1.23 -19.52
C ASP A 124 -6.11 -0.91 -18.78
N VAL A 125 -5.32 -1.93 -18.47
CA VAL A 125 -4.00 -1.76 -17.85
C VAL A 125 -3.04 -1.02 -18.79
N GLU A 126 -3.02 -1.38 -20.08
CA GLU A 126 -2.15 -0.75 -21.10
C GLU A 126 -2.44 0.74 -21.27
N VAL A 127 -3.69 1.16 -21.19
CA VAL A 127 -4.06 2.59 -21.29
C VAL A 127 -3.38 3.39 -20.16
N ILE A 128 -3.48 2.93 -18.91
CA ILE A 128 -2.86 3.62 -17.78
C ILE A 128 -1.33 3.52 -17.83
N ASP A 129 -0.77 2.34 -18.10
CA ASP A 129 0.67 2.16 -18.20
C ASP A 129 1.29 3.04 -19.31
N THR A 130 0.59 3.22 -20.44
CA THR A 130 1.03 4.10 -21.53
C THR A 130 1.11 5.56 -21.08
N GLU A 131 0.08 6.07 -20.42
CA GLU A 131 0.06 7.45 -19.93
C GLU A 131 1.16 7.71 -18.88
N LEU A 132 1.38 6.75 -17.97
CA LEU A 132 2.46 6.83 -16.99
C LEU A 132 3.83 6.79 -17.66
N ALA A 133 4.02 5.91 -18.66
CA ALA A 133 5.27 5.79 -19.41
C ALA A 133 5.60 7.07 -20.20
N LEU A 134 4.62 7.67 -20.84
CA LEU A 134 4.78 8.95 -21.57
C LEU A 134 5.20 10.09 -20.62
N ALA A 135 4.57 10.19 -19.46
CA ALA A 135 4.92 11.17 -18.43
C ALA A 135 6.35 10.96 -17.89
N ASP A 136 6.74 9.70 -17.73
CA ASP A 136 8.07 9.34 -17.26
C ASP A 136 9.14 9.59 -18.33
N LEU A 137 8.86 9.32 -19.62
CA LEU A 137 9.75 9.63 -20.73
C LEU A 137 10.08 11.12 -20.77
N ALA A 138 9.08 12.00 -20.64
CA ALA A 138 9.30 13.44 -20.60
C ALA A 138 10.19 13.90 -19.41
N THR A 139 10.09 13.19 -18.27
CA THR A 139 10.92 13.45 -17.09
C THR A 139 12.33 12.89 -17.28
N LEU A 140 12.43 11.69 -17.80
CA LEU A 140 13.69 10.98 -18.06
C LEU A 140 14.57 11.69 -19.07
N GLU A 141 14.00 12.22 -20.16
CA GLU A 141 14.73 12.96 -21.20
C GLU A 141 15.47 14.16 -20.61
N LYS A 142 14.83 14.93 -19.75
CA LYS A 142 15.47 16.04 -19.02
C LYS A 142 16.60 15.56 -18.10
N GLY A 143 16.45 14.40 -17.48
CA GLY A 143 17.46 13.74 -16.65
C GLY A 143 18.66 13.26 -17.50
N LEU A 144 18.37 12.63 -18.63
CA LEU A 144 19.36 12.10 -19.57
C LEU A 144 20.21 13.22 -20.16
N ASP A 145 19.61 14.32 -20.60
CA ASP A 145 20.33 15.49 -21.10
C ASP A 145 21.34 16.05 -20.08
N ARG A 146 20.95 16.10 -18.81
CA ARG A 146 21.84 16.51 -17.71
C ARG A 146 22.98 15.52 -17.51
N ALA A 147 22.67 14.21 -17.49
CA ALA A 147 23.66 13.16 -17.33
C ALA A 147 24.66 13.13 -18.50
N VAL A 148 24.20 13.30 -19.74
CA VAL A 148 25.05 13.40 -20.95
C VAL A 148 26.02 14.59 -20.85
N LYS A 149 25.54 15.76 -20.41
CA LYS A 149 26.39 16.95 -20.23
C LYS A 149 27.47 16.72 -19.18
N ALA A 150 27.09 16.16 -18.04
CA ALA A 150 28.01 15.86 -16.93
C ALA A 150 29.04 14.78 -17.33
N ALA A 151 28.64 13.77 -18.08
CA ALA A 151 29.52 12.69 -18.54
C ALA A 151 30.64 13.15 -19.48
N LYS A 152 30.51 14.32 -20.16
CA LYS A 152 31.57 14.91 -20.98
C LYS A 152 32.83 15.23 -20.18
N GLY A 153 32.71 15.48 -18.88
CA GLY A 153 33.83 15.70 -17.95
C GLY A 153 34.54 14.43 -17.49
N GLY A 154 34.13 13.24 -17.94
CA GLY A 154 34.72 11.96 -17.53
C GLY A 154 34.30 11.49 -16.12
N ASP A 155 33.34 12.12 -15.50
CA ASP A 155 32.79 11.71 -14.19
C ASP A 155 32.16 10.32 -14.30
N LYS A 156 32.67 9.38 -13.47
CA LYS A 156 32.22 7.97 -13.46
C LYS A 156 30.74 7.81 -13.04
N ASP A 157 30.29 8.63 -12.12
CA ASP A 157 28.90 8.59 -11.65
C ASP A 157 27.94 9.12 -12.72
N ALA A 158 28.33 10.17 -13.43
CA ALA A 158 27.56 10.68 -14.56
C ALA A 158 27.49 9.66 -15.72
N LEU A 159 28.58 8.95 -16.02
CA LEU A 159 28.61 7.89 -17.02
C LEU A 159 27.69 6.73 -16.62
N ARG A 160 27.71 6.30 -15.35
CA ARG A 160 26.82 5.26 -14.82
C ARG A 160 25.35 5.69 -14.92
N ARG A 161 25.01 6.91 -14.47
CA ARG A 161 23.65 7.46 -14.56
C ARG A 161 23.15 7.55 -15.99
N ARG A 162 24.00 7.96 -16.92
CA ARG A 162 23.66 7.99 -18.34
C ARG A 162 23.30 6.60 -18.84
N ALA A 163 24.13 5.60 -18.59
CA ALA A 163 23.87 4.22 -19.02
C ALA A 163 22.58 3.66 -18.41
N LEU A 164 22.31 3.97 -17.13
CA LEU A 164 21.05 3.59 -16.46
C LEU A 164 19.85 4.26 -17.14
N PHE A 165 19.90 5.57 -17.39
CA PHE A 165 18.79 6.30 -18.01
C PHE A 165 18.52 5.87 -19.44
N GLU A 166 19.56 5.52 -20.22
CA GLU A 166 19.42 4.92 -21.55
C GLU A 166 18.68 3.56 -21.48
N ARG A 167 19.00 2.70 -20.50
CA ARG A 167 18.26 1.44 -20.25
C ARG A 167 16.81 1.68 -19.84
N VAL A 168 16.57 2.64 -18.97
CA VAL A 168 15.21 3.02 -18.53
C VAL A 168 14.41 3.56 -19.72
N LYS A 169 15.03 4.34 -20.62
CA LYS A 169 14.37 4.82 -21.84
C LYS A 169 13.87 3.68 -22.71
N VAL A 170 14.71 2.68 -22.98
CA VAL A 170 14.32 1.49 -23.76
C VAL A 170 13.15 0.75 -23.11
N GLN A 171 13.13 0.65 -21.78
CA GLN A 171 12.04 0.03 -21.02
C GLN A 171 10.72 0.79 -21.22
N LEU A 172 10.75 2.12 -21.07
CA LEU A 172 9.58 2.98 -21.19
C LEU A 172 9.08 3.11 -22.64
N ASP A 173 9.98 3.16 -23.63
CA ASP A 173 9.62 3.15 -25.06
C ASP A 173 8.87 1.87 -25.46
N ALA A 174 9.09 0.76 -24.74
CA ALA A 174 8.35 -0.50 -24.88
C ALA A 174 7.08 -0.57 -24.00
N VAL A 175 6.66 0.53 -23.40
CA VAL A 175 5.54 0.62 -22.45
C VAL A 175 5.66 -0.40 -21.30
N ARG A 176 6.89 -0.67 -20.87
CA ARG A 176 7.16 -1.54 -19.72
C ARG A 176 7.50 -0.71 -18.49
N PRO A 177 6.89 -1.00 -17.34
CA PRO A 177 7.11 -0.19 -16.15
C PRO A 177 8.53 -0.37 -15.59
N VAL A 178 9.08 0.69 -15.00
CA VAL A 178 10.41 0.68 -14.37
C VAL A 178 10.45 -0.26 -13.16
N ARG A 179 9.34 -0.46 -12.45
CA ARG A 179 9.24 -1.41 -11.32
C ARG A 179 9.57 -2.86 -11.72
N ALA A 180 9.38 -3.23 -13.00
CA ALA A 180 9.71 -4.57 -13.51
C ALA A 180 11.21 -4.76 -13.82
N MET A 181 12.03 -3.70 -13.73
CA MET A 181 13.46 -3.79 -13.99
C MET A 181 14.21 -4.36 -12.78
N THR A 182 15.18 -5.24 -13.05
CA THR A 182 16.17 -5.62 -12.04
C THR A 182 17.18 -4.49 -11.88
N LEU A 183 17.17 -3.82 -10.73
CA LEU A 183 18.00 -2.67 -10.41
C LEU A 183 18.83 -2.93 -9.15
N THR A 184 20.10 -2.50 -9.16
CA THR A 184 20.94 -2.49 -7.97
C THR A 184 20.47 -1.44 -6.96
N PRO A 185 20.87 -1.50 -5.69
CA PRO A 185 20.57 -0.46 -4.70
C PRO A 185 21.05 0.94 -5.11
N GLU A 186 22.19 1.03 -5.81
CA GLU A 186 22.75 2.28 -6.32
C GLU A 186 21.89 2.84 -7.46
N GLU A 187 21.51 2.00 -8.43
CA GLU A 187 20.62 2.38 -9.53
C GLU A 187 19.26 2.87 -9.02
N ARG A 188 18.69 2.17 -8.02
CA ARG A 188 17.44 2.62 -7.37
C ARG A 188 17.60 4.01 -6.73
N ARG A 189 18.76 4.29 -6.14
CA ARG A 189 19.05 5.61 -5.54
C ARG A 189 19.12 6.68 -6.60
N ASP A 190 19.82 6.41 -7.71
CA ASP A 190 19.96 7.35 -8.84
C ASP A 190 18.60 7.67 -9.48
N LEU A 191 17.68 6.69 -9.59
CA LEU A 191 16.33 6.90 -10.14
C LEU A 191 15.38 7.64 -9.20
N ARG A 192 15.60 7.62 -7.87
CA ARG A 192 14.73 8.33 -6.91
C ARG A 192 14.62 9.81 -7.20
N GLU A 193 15.69 10.44 -7.69
CA GLU A 193 15.71 11.86 -8.03
C GLU A 193 14.71 12.22 -9.15
N LEU A 194 14.38 11.26 -10.02
CA LEU A 194 13.45 11.46 -11.12
C LEU A 194 11.99 11.28 -10.73
N GLN A 195 11.71 10.66 -9.59
CA GLN A 195 10.35 10.37 -9.10
C GLN A 195 9.44 9.76 -10.18
N LEU A 196 9.95 8.74 -10.89
CA LEU A 196 9.23 8.09 -11.97
C LEU A 196 7.96 7.41 -11.46
N LEU A 197 6.86 7.62 -12.18
CA LEU A 197 5.54 7.09 -11.82
C LEU A 197 5.49 5.57 -12.01
N THR A 198 6.09 5.05 -13.08
CA THR A 198 6.16 3.62 -13.38
C THR A 198 7.13 2.86 -12.46
N ALA A 199 7.91 3.55 -11.65
CA ALA A 199 8.76 2.95 -10.61
C ALA A 199 8.00 2.69 -9.30
N LYS A 200 6.81 3.29 -9.12
CA LYS A 200 5.99 3.08 -7.92
C LYS A 200 5.49 1.64 -7.85
N PRO A 201 5.40 1.06 -6.63
CA PRO A 201 4.76 -0.23 -6.42
C PRO A 201 3.29 -0.20 -6.87
N VAL A 202 2.84 -1.27 -7.52
CA VAL A 202 1.46 -1.41 -8.01
C VAL A 202 0.90 -2.75 -7.55
N MET A 203 -0.36 -2.75 -7.10
CA MET A 203 -1.21 -3.93 -7.04
C MET A 203 -2.41 -3.74 -7.95
N TYR A 204 -2.88 -4.80 -8.58
CA TYR A 204 -4.12 -4.80 -9.31
C TYR A 204 -5.26 -5.24 -8.39
N VAL A 205 -6.34 -4.48 -8.37
CA VAL A 205 -7.59 -4.83 -7.69
C VAL A 205 -8.57 -5.29 -8.76
N ALA A 206 -8.67 -6.60 -8.95
CA ALA A 206 -9.59 -7.19 -9.91
C ALA A 206 -11.02 -7.12 -9.38
N ASN A 207 -11.83 -6.24 -9.94
CA ASN A 207 -13.25 -6.19 -9.64
C ASN A 207 -13.97 -7.28 -10.45
N VAL A 208 -14.43 -8.32 -9.76
CA VAL A 208 -15.12 -9.49 -10.34
C VAL A 208 -16.60 -9.45 -10.03
N ALA A 209 -17.40 -10.25 -10.75
CA ALA A 209 -18.78 -10.53 -10.36
C ALA A 209 -18.82 -11.43 -9.12
N GLU A 210 -19.99 -11.56 -8.49
CA GLU A 210 -20.22 -12.35 -7.28
C GLU A 210 -19.68 -13.79 -7.39
N HIS A 211 -19.88 -14.44 -8.54
CA HIS A 211 -19.38 -15.80 -8.80
C HIS A 211 -18.09 -15.83 -9.64
N GLY A 212 -17.43 -14.68 -9.83
CA GLY A 212 -16.29 -14.53 -10.72
C GLY A 212 -14.90 -14.69 -10.07
N PHE A 213 -14.83 -15.27 -8.87
CA PHE A 213 -13.56 -15.52 -8.16
C PHE A 213 -12.81 -16.77 -8.64
N LYS A 214 -13.51 -17.66 -9.35
CA LYS A 214 -12.97 -18.89 -9.93
C LYS A 214 -13.42 -19.00 -11.38
N ASP A 215 -12.68 -19.76 -12.18
CA ASP A 215 -13.00 -20.03 -13.59
C ASP A 215 -13.26 -18.74 -14.40
N ASN A 216 -12.48 -17.68 -14.14
CA ASN A 216 -12.62 -16.38 -14.75
C ASN A 216 -11.42 -16.07 -15.67
N PRO A 217 -11.56 -16.22 -16.99
CA PRO A 217 -10.46 -15.99 -17.93
C PRO A 217 -9.92 -14.55 -17.90
N LEU A 218 -10.76 -13.55 -17.55
CA LEU A 218 -10.36 -12.15 -17.42
C LEU A 218 -9.44 -11.95 -16.20
N LEU A 219 -9.77 -12.59 -15.07
CA LEU A 219 -8.95 -12.60 -13.87
C LEU A 219 -7.62 -13.31 -14.13
N ASP A 220 -7.65 -14.51 -14.73
CA ASP A 220 -6.45 -15.28 -15.06
C ASP A 220 -5.50 -14.52 -15.98
N ALA A 221 -6.04 -13.76 -16.95
CA ALA A 221 -5.22 -12.91 -17.83
C ALA A 221 -4.54 -11.79 -17.06
N LEU A 222 -5.26 -11.13 -16.13
CA LEU A 222 -4.72 -10.07 -15.30
C LEU A 222 -3.65 -10.59 -14.33
N GLU A 223 -3.83 -11.79 -13.74
CA GLU A 223 -2.85 -12.42 -12.86
C GLU A 223 -1.53 -12.71 -13.58
N ARG A 224 -1.60 -13.25 -14.80
CA ARG A 224 -0.40 -13.48 -15.63
C ARG A 224 0.32 -12.16 -15.95
N ARG A 225 -0.42 -11.10 -16.26
CA ARG A 225 0.14 -9.76 -16.49
C ARG A 225 0.81 -9.21 -15.23
N ALA A 226 0.16 -9.35 -14.07
CA ALA A 226 0.70 -8.86 -12.80
C ALA A 226 2.06 -9.48 -12.47
N VAL A 227 2.20 -10.81 -12.65
CA VAL A 227 3.48 -11.50 -12.46
C VAL A 227 4.58 -10.94 -13.38
N ALA A 228 4.26 -10.69 -14.66
CA ALA A 228 5.22 -10.14 -15.62
C ALA A 228 5.67 -8.71 -15.25
N ASP A 229 4.80 -7.93 -14.61
CA ASP A 229 5.07 -6.55 -14.18
C ASP A 229 5.74 -6.46 -12.78
N GLY A 230 5.99 -7.60 -12.12
CA GLY A 230 6.47 -7.62 -10.73
C GLY A 230 5.42 -7.12 -9.73
N SER A 231 4.15 -7.32 -10.04
CA SER A 231 2.97 -6.91 -9.27
C SER A 231 2.16 -8.14 -8.86
N PHE A 232 1.04 -7.94 -8.17
CA PHE A 232 0.12 -9.01 -7.79
C PHE A 232 -1.34 -8.55 -7.90
N VAL A 233 -2.27 -9.49 -7.84
CA VAL A 233 -3.71 -9.24 -7.95
C VAL A 233 -4.41 -9.53 -6.63
N VAL A 234 -5.39 -8.68 -6.27
CA VAL A 234 -6.37 -8.93 -5.22
C VAL A 234 -7.76 -8.90 -5.86
N ALA A 235 -8.43 -10.04 -5.91
CA ALA A 235 -9.78 -10.11 -6.44
C ALA A 235 -10.80 -9.68 -5.37
N VAL A 236 -11.76 -8.82 -5.75
CA VAL A 236 -12.87 -8.35 -4.91
C VAL A 236 -14.13 -8.21 -5.78
N CYS A 237 -15.29 -8.30 -5.16
CA CYS A 237 -16.54 -7.90 -5.79
C CYS A 237 -16.99 -6.58 -5.15
N ALA A 238 -16.83 -5.47 -5.86
CA ALA A 238 -17.13 -4.15 -5.32
C ALA A 238 -18.62 -3.98 -4.95
N ALA A 239 -19.53 -4.71 -5.59
CA ALA A 239 -20.95 -4.72 -5.25
C ALA A 239 -21.17 -5.37 -3.87
N ILE A 240 -20.64 -6.58 -3.64
CA ILE A 240 -20.69 -7.27 -2.34
C ILE A 240 -20.07 -6.41 -1.25
N GLU A 241 -18.91 -5.82 -1.50
CA GLU A 241 -18.23 -4.97 -0.51
C GLU A 241 -19.08 -3.73 -0.13
N ALA A 242 -19.80 -3.16 -1.11
CA ALA A 242 -20.69 -2.03 -0.87
C ALA A 242 -21.92 -2.43 -0.03
N GLU A 243 -22.42 -3.66 -0.18
CA GLU A 243 -23.49 -4.22 0.65
C GLU A 243 -23.00 -4.50 2.07
N ILE A 244 -21.88 -5.21 2.22
CA ILE A 244 -21.25 -5.51 3.51
C ILE A 244 -21.00 -4.22 4.32
N ALA A 245 -20.57 -3.14 3.66
CA ALA A 245 -20.30 -1.86 4.29
C ALA A 245 -21.57 -1.17 4.85
N GLN A 246 -22.77 -1.64 4.50
CA GLN A 246 -24.04 -1.13 4.98
C GLN A 246 -24.64 -1.95 6.12
N LEU A 247 -24.15 -3.17 6.35
CA LEU A 247 -24.66 -4.09 7.34
C LEU A 247 -24.09 -3.80 8.74
N GLU A 248 -24.90 -4.05 9.76
CA GLU A 248 -24.44 -4.08 11.14
C GLU A 248 -23.51 -5.29 11.39
N GLU A 249 -22.68 -5.23 12.43
CA GLU A 249 -21.61 -6.22 12.67
C GLU A 249 -22.12 -7.67 12.75
N GLY A 250 -23.27 -7.90 13.38
CA GLY A 250 -23.90 -9.23 13.47
C GLY A 250 -24.38 -9.76 12.10
N GLU A 251 -25.07 -8.91 11.35
CA GLU A 251 -25.59 -9.25 10.01
C GLU A 251 -24.44 -9.49 9.01
N ARG A 252 -23.34 -8.75 9.17
CA ARG A 252 -22.15 -8.90 8.32
C ARG A 252 -21.55 -10.30 8.40
N SER A 253 -21.47 -10.86 9.59
CA SER A 253 -20.90 -12.19 9.80
C SER A 253 -21.77 -13.29 9.17
N GLU A 254 -23.10 -13.17 9.27
CA GLU A 254 -24.05 -14.09 8.64
C GLU A 254 -23.98 -14.00 7.12
N PHE A 255 -23.98 -12.80 6.57
CA PHE A 255 -23.90 -12.54 5.13
C PHE A 255 -22.61 -13.10 4.52
N LEU A 256 -21.46 -12.89 5.18
CA LEU A 256 -20.17 -13.46 4.74
C LEU A 256 -20.20 -14.99 4.75
N ALA A 257 -20.78 -15.60 5.78
CA ALA A 257 -20.90 -17.05 5.89
C ALA A 257 -21.80 -17.65 4.77
N GLU A 258 -22.90 -16.99 4.41
CA GLU A 258 -23.78 -17.40 3.30
C GLU A 258 -23.03 -17.37 1.96
N LEU A 259 -22.15 -16.39 1.75
CA LEU A 259 -21.31 -16.28 0.55
C LEU A 259 -20.06 -17.18 0.57
N GLY A 260 -19.81 -17.85 1.70
CA GLY A 260 -18.63 -18.71 1.88
C GLY A 260 -17.32 -17.93 2.05
N PHE A 261 -17.39 -16.69 2.51
CA PHE A 261 -16.21 -15.86 2.82
C PHE A 261 -15.93 -15.82 4.32
N GLU A 262 -14.65 -15.88 4.69
CA GLU A 262 -14.21 -15.75 6.09
C GLU A 262 -14.14 -14.28 6.55
N GLU A 263 -13.93 -13.37 5.61
CA GLU A 263 -13.78 -11.94 5.86
C GLU A 263 -14.14 -11.10 4.62
N PRO A 264 -14.43 -9.79 4.78
CA PRO A 264 -14.60 -8.87 3.66
C PRO A 264 -13.37 -8.84 2.74
N GLY A 265 -13.58 -8.78 1.44
CA GLY A 265 -12.50 -8.66 0.45
C GLY A 265 -11.69 -7.37 0.63
N LEU A 266 -12.32 -6.30 1.13
CA LEU A 266 -11.64 -5.05 1.48
C LEU A 266 -10.53 -5.25 2.51
N ASN A 267 -10.68 -6.15 3.47
CA ASN A 267 -9.63 -6.46 4.44
C ASN A 267 -8.35 -6.98 3.73
N ARG A 268 -8.54 -7.79 2.68
CA ARG A 268 -7.43 -8.28 1.85
C ARG A 268 -6.77 -7.14 1.07
N VAL A 269 -7.57 -6.21 0.51
CA VAL A 269 -7.05 -5.03 -0.20
C VAL A 269 -6.25 -4.13 0.75
N ILE A 270 -6.75 -3.86 1.96
CA ILE A 270 -6.09 -3.02 2.96
C ILE A 270 -4.75 -3.65 3.38
N ARG A 271 -4.72 -4.94 3.72
CA ARG A 271 -3.48 -5.64 4.08
C ARG A 271 -2.50 -5.73 2.91
N ALA A 272 -3.01 -5.92 1.69
CA ALA A 272 -2.19 -5.94 0.49
C ALA A 272 -1.54 -4.57 0.23
N ALA A 273 -2.29 -3.48 0.35
CA ALA A 273 -1.77 -2.11 0.23
C ALA A 273 -0.71 -1.82 1.30
N TYR A 274 -0.94 -2.24 2.54
CA TYR A 274 0.00 -2.09 3.64
C TYR A 274 1.35 -2.76 3.35
N ARG A 275 1.32 -4.00 2.87
CA ARG A 275 2.52 -4.74 2.43
C ARG A 275 3.19 -4.10 1.21
N LEU A 276 2.39 -3.67 0.23
CA LEU A 276 2.88 -3.01 -0.99
C LEU A 276 3.68 -1.75 -0.67
N LEU A 277 3.26 -1.01 0.36
CA LEU A 277 3.92 0.18 0.87
C LEU A 277 5.22 -0.13 1.65
N GLY A 278 5.57 -1.41 1.82
CA GLY A 278 6.74 -1.84 2.58
C GLY A 278 6.62 -1.50 4.07
N LEU A 279 5.42 -1.71 4.64
CA LEU A 279 5.11 -1.41 6.03
C LEU A 279 5.06 -2.69 6.86
N GLU A 280 5.47 -2.55 8.11
CA GLU A 280 5.41 -3.56 9.16
C GLU A 280 4.74 -3.00 10.41
N THR A 281 4.19 -3.89 11.22
CA THR A 281 3.50 -3.55 12.46
C THR A 281 4.30 -4.06 13.66
N PHE A 282 4.51 -3.18 14.65
CA PHE A 282 4.87 -3.58 16.00
C PHE A 282 3.78 -3.15 16.99
N PHE A 283 3.77 -3.72 18.16
CA PHE A 283 2.76 -3.48 19.18
C PHE A 283 3.36 -2.87 20.44
N THR A 284 2.62 -1.99 21.08
CA THR A 284 2.79 -1.65 22.49
C THR A 284 1.62 -2.19 23.29
N VAL A 285 1.90 -2.84 24.41
CA VAL A 285 0.89 -3.49 25.25
C VAL A 285 0.97 -2.95 26.66
N GLY A 286 -0.13 -2.38 27.14
CA GLY A 286 -0.23 -1.85 28.49
C GLY A 286 -1.67 -1.83 28.99
N PRO A 287 -1.89 -1.54 30.28
CA PRO A 287 -3.25 -1.54 30.88
C PRO A 287 -4.13 -0.40 30.36
N LYS A 288 -3.55 0.71 29.89
CA LYS A 288 -4.31 1.84 29.33
C LYS A 288 -4.66 1.63 27.87
N GLU A 289 -3.72 1.07 27.11
CA GLU A 289 -3.93 0.81 25.69
C GLU A 289 -3.09 -0.36 25.18
N VAL A 290 -3.65 -1.07 24.21
CA VAL A 290 -2.95 -1.96 23.30
C VAL A 290 -3.02 -1.30 21.92
N ARG A 291 -1.86 -1.05 21.33
CA ARG A 291 -1.78 -0.29 20.08
C ARG A 291 -0.85 -0.93 19.07
N ALA A 292 -1.32 -0.96 17.84
CA ALA A 292 -0.51 -1.28 16.66
C ALA A 292 0.13 -0.01 16.09
N TRP A 293 1.41 -0.09 15.78
CA TRP A 293 2.21 1.00 15.22
C TRP A 293 2.80 0.59 13.89
N THR A 294 2.85 1.54 12.94
CA THR A 294 3.42 1.31 11.62
C THR A 294 4.87 1.76 11.56
N VAL A 295 5.73 0.90 11.03
CA VAL A 295 7.11 1.25 10.63
C VAL A 295 7.36 0.79 9.19
N ARG A 296 8.40 1.33 8.56
CA ARG A 296 8.87 0.78 7.29
C ARG A 296 9.70 -0.48 7.55
N VAL A 297 9.58 -1.46 6.65
CA VAL A 297 10.44 -2.66 6.65
C VAL A 297 11.91 -2.23 6.75
N GLY A 298 12.62 -2.82 7.71
CA GLY A 298 14.02 -2.49 7.98
C GLY A 298 14.23 -1.31 8.93
N ALA A 299 13.19 -0.77 9.56
CA ALA A 299 13.31 0.28 10.57
C ALA A 299 14.03 -0.24 11.83
N THR A 300 14.90 0.58 12.39
CA THR A 300 15.60 0.27 13.65
C THR A 300 14.76 0.61 14.87
N ALA A 301 15.08 0.04 16.02
CA ALA A 301 14.36 0.31 17.28
C ALA A 301 14.27 1.80 17.65
N PRO A 302 15.28 2.66 17.49
CA PRO A 302 15.14 4.11 17.66
C PRO A 302 14.11 4.73 16.71
N GLN A 303 14.10 4.32 15.43
CA GLN A 303 13.12 4.81 14.45
C GLN A 303 11.70 4.40 14.82
N ALA A 304 11.49 3.17 15.31
CA ALA A 304 10.21 2.71 15.83
C ALA A 304 9.77 3.51 17.07
N ALA A 305 10.69 3.80 17.99
CA ALA A 305 10.43 4.69 19.12
C ALA A 305 9.99 6.09 18.66
N GLY A 306 10.61 6.59 17.57
CA GLY A 306 10.31 7.89 16.95
C GLY A 306 8.91 7.98 16.36
N VAL A 307 8.32 6.86 15.93
CA VAL A 307 6.92 6.79 15.47
C VAL A 307 5.95 7.10 16.61
N ILE A 308 6.30 6.72 17.84
CA ILE A 308 5.50 7.02 19.02
C ILE A 308 5.65 8.50 19.41
N HIS A 309 6.91 8.94 19.55
CA HIS A 309 7.25 10.33 19.85
C HIS A 309 8.71 10.64 19.51
N THR A 310 8.97 11.82 18.95
CA THR A 310 10.33 12.23 18.55
C THR A 310 11.34 12.24 19.70
N ASP A 311 10.88 12.51 20.93
CA ASP A 311 11.75 12.46 22.09
C ASP A 311 12.17 11.03 22.45
N PHE A 312 11.33 10.02 22.15
CA PHE A 312 11.68 8.61 22.37
C PHE A 312 12.83 8.18 21.44
N GLU A 313 12.86 8.69 20.21
CA GLU A 313 13.98 8.45 19.29
C GLU A 313 15.25 9.12 19.77
N ARG A 314 15.17 10.41 20.15
CA ARG A 314 16.32 11.19 20.61
C ARG A 314 16.93 10.64 21.89
N GLY A 315 16.08 10.31 22.86
CA GLY A 315 16.47 9.79 24.17
C GLY A 315 16.59 8.27 24.23
N PHE A 316 16.56 7.55 23.09
CA PHE A 316 16.54 6.10 23.05
C PHE A 316 17.71 5.47 23.78
N ILE A 317 17.44 4.59 24.76
CA ILE A 317 18.42 3.81 25.51
C ILE A 317 18.43 2.37 25.01
N ARG A 318 17.27 1.69 25.06
CA ARG A 318 17.06 0.30 24.61
C ARG A 318 15.59 0.00 24.41
N ALA A 319 15.31 -1.08 23.70
CA ALA A 319 13.97 -1.67 23.62
C ALA A 319 13.92 -3.01 24.37
N GLU A 320 12.85 -3.26 25.08
CA GLU A 320 12.46 -4.56 25.60
C GLU A 320 11.53 -5.17 24.55
N VAL A 321 11.92 -6.30 23.97
CA VAL A 321 11.24 -6.89 22.79
C VAL A 321 10.84 -8.32 23.09
N ILE A 322 9.58 -8.64 22.81
CA ILE A 322 9.02 -10.00 22.89
C ILE A 322 8.35 -10.28 21.54
N ALA A 323 8.68 -11.41 20.92
CA ALA A 323 7.95 -11.82 19.72
C ALA A 323 6.48 -12.10 20.04
N TYR A 324 5.56 -11.74 19.14
CA TYR A 324 4.12 -11.91 19.34
C TYR A 324 3.74 -13.33 19.83
N ALA A 325 4.28 -14.37 19.20
CA ALA A 325 4.01 -15.76 19.57
C ALA A 325 4.48 -16.09 21.00
N ASP A 326 5.64 -15.58 21.43
CA ASP A 326 6.19 -15.77 22.78
C ASP A 326 5.38 -14.98 23.82
N PHE A 327 4.85 -13.81 23.46
CA PHE A 327 3.95 -13.02 24.32
C PHE A 327 2.64 -13.77 24.60
N LEU A 328 2.04 -14.38 23.55
CA LEU A 328 0.84 -15.20 23.72
C LEU A 328 1.12 -16.45 24.56
N ALA A 329 2.20 -17.18 24.28
CA ALA A 329 2.58 -18.38 25.00
C ALA A 329 2.84 -18.10 26.49
N GLY A 330 3.49 -16.97 26.79
CA GLY A 330 3.74 -16.48 28.12
C GLY A 330 2.52 -15.88 28.83
N LYS A 331 1.38 -15.76 28.13
CA LYS A 331 0.19 -15.06 28.64
C LYS A 331 0.49 -13.64 29.13
N GLY A 332 1.39 -12.97 28.42
CA GLY A 332 1.82 -11.61 28.73
C GLY A 332 3.31 -11.47 28.99
N GLU A 333 3.72 -10.24 29.31
CA GLU A 333 5.12 -9.87 29.48
C GLU A 333 5.81 -10.67 30.61
N SER A 334 5.15 -10.88 31.75
CA SER A 334 5.75 -11.58 32.90
C SER A 334 6.12 -13.02 32.54
N GLY A 335 5.18 -13.79 32.00
CA GLY A 335 5.45 -15.18 31.63
C GLY A 335 6.46 -15.32 30.48
N ALA A 336 6.47 -14.39 29.53
CA ALA A 336 7.49 -14.36 28.49
C ALA A 336 8.88 -14.04 29.08
N ARG A 337 8.96 -13.15 30.07
CA ARG A 337 10.21 -12.85 30.80
C ARG A 337 10.70 -14.06 31.59
N ASP A 338 9.82 -14.73 32.33
CA ASP A 338 10.16 -15.93 33.10
C ASP A 338 10.64 -17.08 32.20
N ALA A 339 10.12 -17.16 30.98
CA ALA A 339 10.55 -18.10 29.97
C ALA A 339 11.84 -17.67 29.22
N GLY A 340 12.46 -16.54 29.58
CA GLY A 340 13.67 -16.02 28.93
C GLY A 340 13.44 -15.50 27.51
N LYS A 341 12.21 -15.13 27.16
CA LYS A 341 11.81 -14.66 25.82
C LYS A 341 11.81 -13.15 25.66
N LEU A 342 11.94 -12.40 26.75
CA LEU A 342 12.13 -10.96 26.71
C LEU A 342 13.58 -10.65 26.36
N ARG A 343 13.81 -10.00 25.23
CA ARG A 343 15.11 -9.57 24.73
C ARG A 343 15.35 -8.10 25.04
N LEU A 344 16.59 -7.73 25.32
CA LEU A 344 17.02 -6.34 25.48
C LEU A 344 17.81 -5.97 24.22
N GLU A 345 17.25 -5.08 23.43
CA GLU A 345 17.77 -4.73 22.12
C GLU A 345 18.29 -3.29 22.09
N GLY A 346 19.39 -3.10 21.38
CA GLY A 346 20.05 -1.80 21.21
C GLY A 346 19.60 -1.03 19.96
N LYS A 347 20.39 0.01 19.63
CA LYS A 347 20.08 0.92 18.52
C LYS A 347 20.08 0.29 17.14
N GLU A 348 20.85 -0.77 16.94
CA GLU A 348 21.00 -1.46 15.65
C GLU A 348 19.94 -2.54 15.41
N TYR A 349 19.07 -2.79 16.40
CA TYR A 349 18.02 -3.78 16.26
C TYR A 349 17.04 -3.36 15.18
N VAL A 350 16.85 -4.23 14.19
CA VAL A 350 15.83 -4.06 13.14
C VAL A 350 14.54 -4.70 13.63
N VAL A 351 13.50 -3.88 13.73
CA VAL A 351 12.17 -4.31 14.16
C VAL A 351 11.64 -5.42 13.25
N GLN A 352 10.99 -6.40 13.86
CA GLN A 352 10.37 -7.50 13.14
C GLN A 352 8.85 -7.38 13.20
N GLU A 353 8.18 -7.86 12.13
CA GLU A 353 6.74 -7.88 12.04
C GLU A 353 6.11 -8.62 13.25
N GLY A 354 5.29 -7.91 14.02
CA GLY A 354 4.61 -8.45 15.18
C GLY A 354 5.39 -8.36 16.50
N ASP A 355 6.54 -7.69 16.56
CA ASP A 355 7.24 -7.46 17.81
C ASP A 355 6.34 -6.71 18.80
N VAL A 356 6.31 -7.18 20.06
CA VAL A 356 5.74 -6.44 21.20
C VAL A 356 6.88 -5.72 21.89
N MET A 357 6.84 -4.38 21.89
CA MET A 357 7.97 -3.54 22.24
C MET A 357 7.65 -2.58 23.40
N HIS A 358 8.61 -2.42 24.29
CA HIS A 358 8.60 -1.40 25.32
C HIS A 358 9.92 -0.61 25.25
N PHE A 359 9.83 0.70 25.00
CA PHE A 359 11.00 1.55 24.84
C PHE A 359 11.43 2.19 26.17
N ARG A 360 12.73 2.13 26.46
CA ARG A 360 13.38 2.85 27.54
C ARG A 360 14.15 4.02 26.94
N PHE A 361 13.81 5.21 27.40
CA PHE A 361 14.40 6.46 26.93
C PHE A 361 14.63 7.42 28.08
N ASN A 362 15.51 8.38 27.85
CA ASN A 362 15.77 9.49 28.79
C ASN A 362 15.67 10.80 27.99
N VAL A 363 14.90 11.74 28.48
CA VAL A 363 14.64 13.06 27.88
C VAL A 363 15.27 14.13 28.74
#